data_27679dcf85f092d04aaeeaa6a099e41f
#
_entry.id   27679dcf85f092d04aaeeaa6a099e41f
#
_cell.length_a   1.000
_cell.length_b   1.000
_cell.length_c   1.000
_cell.angle_alpha   90.00
_cell.angle_beta   90.00
_cell.angle_gamma   90.00
#
_symmetry.space_group_name_H-M   'P 1'
#
loop_
_entity.id
_entity.type
_entity.pdbx_description
1 polymer ?
#
loop_
_entity_poly.entity_id
_entity_poly.type
_entity_poly.pdbx_seq_one_letter_code
_entity_poly.pdbx_strand_id
1 'polypeptide(L)'
;GGGLMYAEKEVNRVYASRLAKRGYIVVCINYSLCPDVTYPTQVSDVMASYRWVAENGENFGFDLDRVFVAGDSAGGQLAFYTAAVNTSDELKSLYGVSDTGLNIKAIGLISGMFDMKNGVNSALLSCYLGYDYKNSPYYPYLQPEEIIDKSDIPPAYIVTSVKDFLHSASDDLDKLLTEKGKEHMYHDWQLTVNRSSGHITSVAYPDLPESAETIDEMLAFFEAHS
;
A
#
# COMPACT_ATOMS: atom_id res chain seq x y z
N GLY A 1 5.27 -1.11 -6.43
CA GLY A 1 4.42 -0.38 -7.39
C GLY A 1 4.36 -0.98 -8.78
N GLY A 2 4.12 -0.11 -9.79
CA GLY A 2 4.11 -0.55 -11.18
C GLY A 2 2.72 -0.71 -11.80
N GLY A 3 1.71 0.02 -11.34
CA GLY A 3 0.37 0.07 -11.93
C GLY A 3 -0.33 -1.29 -12.03
N LEU A 4 0.04 -2.27 -11.22
CA LEU A 4 -0.39 -3.68 -11.26
C LEU A 4 0.01 -4.42 -12.57
N MET A 5 0.80 -3.81 -13.45
CA MET A 5 1.08 -4.32 -14.80
C MET A 5 2.55 -4.58 -15.07
N TYR A 6 3.46 -4.05 -14.27
CA TYR A 6 4.90 -4.20 -14.44
C TYR A 6 5.64 -4.02 -13.11
N ALA A 7 6.96 -4.14 -13.15
CA ALA A 7 7.90 -4.12 -12.05
C ALA A 7 7.97 -5.43 -11.24
N GLU A 8 9.07 -5.57 -10.57
CA GLU A 8 9.40 -6.71 -9.71
C GLU A 8 9.98 -6.18 -8.40
N LYS A 9 10.01 -7.00 -7.35
CA LYS A 9 10.54 -6.64 -6.02
C LYS A 9 11.97 -6.10 -6.05
N GLU A 10 12.76 -6.48 -7.05
CA GLU A 10 14.15 -6.05 -7.23
C GLU A 10 14.30 -4.54 -7.40
N VAL A 11 13.29 -3.86 -7.97
CA VAL A 11 13.33 -2.38 -8.13
C VAL A 11 13.30 -1.67 -6.77
N ASN A 12 12.71 -2.28 -5.75
CA ASN A 12 12.62 -1.74 -4.41
C ASN A 12 13.77 -2.19 -3.48
N ARG A 13 14.75 -2.96 -3.99
CA ARG A 13 15.84 -3.51 -3.17
C ARG A 13 16.64 -2.44 -2.43
N VAL A 14 16.92 -1.31 -3.08
CA VAL A 14 17.69 -0.24 -2.46
C VAL A 14 16.88 0.40 -1.33
N TYR A 15 15.61 0.70 -1.58
CA TYR A 15 14.69 1.22 -0.56
C TYR A 15 14.59 0.26 0.64
N ALA A 16 14.33 -1.03 0.40
CA ALA A 16 14.30 -2.05 1.44
C ALA A 16 15.61 -2.11 2.25
N SER A 17 16.76 -1.93 1.60
CA SER A 17 18.04 -1.88 2.31
C SER A 17 18.18 -0.66 3.24
N ARG A 18 17.49 0.45 2.93
CA ARG A 18 17.46 1.64 3.81
C ARG A 18 16.60 1.41 5.06
N LEU A 19 15.51 0.65 4.92
CA LEU A 19 14.71 0.18 6.05
C LEU A 19 15.50 -0.81 6.92
N ALA A 20 16.15 -1.79 6.28
CA ALA A 20 16.96 -2.80 6.98
C ALA A 20 18.11 -2.16 7.78
N LYS A 21 18.77 -1.11 7.25
CA LYS A 21 19.80 -0.35 7.97
C LYS A 21 19.29 0.36 9.23
N ARG A 22 17.98 0.54 9.35
CA ARG A 22 17.30 1.13 10.51
C ARG A 22 16.76 0.08 11.49
N GLY A 23 17.16 -1.19 11.30
CA GLY A 23 16.87 -2.26 12.25
C GLY A 23 15.64 -3.12 11.91
N TYR A 24 15.04 -2.93 10.74
CA TYR A 24 13.88 -3.71 10.31
C TYR A 24 14.27 -4.94 9.51
N ILE A 25 13.59 -6.03 9.71
CA ILE A 25 13.60 -7.15 8.76
C ILE A 25 12.58 -6.84 7.67
N VAL A 26 13.00 -6.85 6.41
CA VAL A 26 12.16 -6.42 5.29
C VAL A 26 11.89 -7.59 4.35
N VAL A 27 10.61 -7.91 4.18
CA VAL A 27 10.13 -8.92 3.23
C VAL A 27 9.59 -8.22 1.99
N CYS A 28 10.32 -8.29 0.87
CA CYS A 28 9.87 -7.79 -0.42
C CYS A 28 9.19 -8.91 -1.20
N ILE A 29 7.99 -8.64 -1.69
CA ILE A 29 7.19 -9.61 -2.43
C ILE A 29 7.05 -9.24 -3.90
N ASN A 30 6.82 -10.24 -4.75
CA ASN A 30 6.20 -10.06 -6.06
C ASN A 30 4.71 -10.40 -5.94
N TYR A 31 3.89 -9.75 -6.74
CA TYR A 31 2.50 -10.11 -6.98
C TYR A 31 2.29 -10.34 -8.49
N SER A 32 1.28 -11.11 -8.84
CA SER A 32 0.93 -11.41 -10.24
C SER A 32 0.49 -10.15 -10.98
N LEU A 33 0.81 -10.03 -12.26
CA LEU A 33 0.62 -8.81 -13.03
C LEU A 33 -0.61 -8.90 -13.93
N CYS A 34 -1.33 -7.81 -14.09
CA CYS A 34 -2.33 -7.64 -15.14
C CYS A 34 -1.63 -7.41 -16.49
N PRO A 35 -2.18 -7.84 -17.64
CA PRO A 35 -3.47 -8.53 -17.79
C PRO A 35 -3.40 -10.05 -17.69
N ASP A 36 -2.26 -10.66 -17.36
CA ASP A 36 -2.11 -12.12 -17.24
C ASP A 36 -3.06 -12.68 -16.19
N VAL A 37 -3.33 -11.89 -15.14
CA VAL A 37 -4.36 -12.15 -14.12
C VAL A 37 -5.23 -10.91 -13.93
N THR A 38 -6.35 -11.05 -13.21
CA THR A 38 -7.20 -9.91 -12.82
C THR A 38 -6.89 -9.46 -11.39
N TYR A 39 -7.29 -8.24 -11.04
CA TYR A 39 -7.02 -7.55 -9.78
C TYR A 39 -7.24 -8.38 -8.50
N PRO A 40 -8.28 -9.21 -8.34
CA PRO A 40 -8.43 -10.01 -7.13
C PRO A 40 -7.22 -10.90 -6.82
N THR A 41 -6.48 -11.31 -7.86
CA THR A 41 -5.30 -12.16 -7.70
C THR A 41 -4.19 -11.46 -6.93
N GLN A 42 -3.93 -10.16 -7.20
CA GLN A 42 -2.91 -9.41 -6.48
C GLN A 42 -3.23 -9.31 -4.98
N VAL A 43 -4.50 -9.12 -4.63
CA VAL A 43 -4.94 -9.15 -3.22
C VAL A 43 -4.64 -10.51 -2.60
N SER A 44 -4.97 -11.60 -3.30
CA SER A 44 -4.70 -12.97 -2.83
C SER A 44 -3.20 -13.24 -2.65
N ASP A 45 -2.36 -12.75 -3.55
CA ASP A 45 -0.90 -12.90 -3.49
C ASP A 45 -0.32 -12.20 -2.26
N VAL A 46 -0.75 -10.96 -2.00
CA VAL A 46 -0.32 -10.21 -0.81
C VAL A 46 -0.80 -10.89 0.47
N MET A 47 -2.07 -11.33 0.53
CA MET A 47 -2.60 -12.06 1.67
C MET A 47 -1.87 -13.39 1.89
N ALA A 48 -1.45 -14.07 0.82
CA ALA A 48 -0.61 -15.26 0.91
C ALA A 48 0.78 -14.94 1.51
N SER A 49 1.35 -13.78 1.17
CA SER A 49 2.61 -13.34 1.77
C SER A 49 2.48 -13.05 3.27
N TYR A 50 1.35 -12.51 3.71
CA TYR A 50 1.08 -12.30 5.13
C TYR A 50 1.02 -13.64 5.89
N ARG A 51 0.33 -14.64 5.36
CA ARG A 51 0.32 -15.99 5.95
C ARG A 51 1.72 -16.59 6.01
N TRP A 52 2.51 -16.43 4.93
CA TRP A 52 3.88 -16.91 4.92
C TRP A 52 4.73 -16.26 6.02
N VAL A 53 4.57 -14.94 6.25
CA VAL A 53 5.25 -14.23 7.33
C VAL A 53 4.82 -14.79 8.70
N ALA A 54 3.52 -15.00 8.93
CA ALA A 54 3.01 -15.58 10.17
C ALA A 54 3.57 -16.99 10.42
N GLU A 55 3.56 -17.84 9.39
CA GLU A 55 3.99 -19.23 9.48
C GLU A 55 5.50 -19.42 9.64
N ASN A 56 6.29 -18.46 9.14
CA ASN A 56 7.74 -18.56 9.11
C ASN A 56 8.45 -17.59 10.06
N GLY A 57 7.71 -16.77 10.80
CA GLY A 57 8.26 -15.72 11.66
C GLY A 57 9.32 -16.20 12.62
N GLU A 58 9.06 -17.30 13.32
CA GLU A 58 10.01 -17.90 14.27
C GLU A 58 11.34 -18.31 13.58
N ASN A 59 11.25 -18.93 12.41
CA ASN A 59 12.43 -19.41 11.66
C ASN A 59 13.33 -18.29 11.17
N PHE A 60 12.75 -17.11 10.85
CA PHE A 60 13.47 -15.94 10.35
C PHE A 60 13.74 -14.89 11.43
N GLY A 61 13.29 -15.11 12.65
CA GLY A 61 13.45 -14.16 13.75
C GLY A 61 12.60 -12.90 13.59
N PHE A 62 11.41 -13.02 12.97
CA PHE A 62 10.47 -11.92 12.85
C PHE A 62 9.80 -11.62 14.19
N ASP A 63 9.67 -10.36 14.53
CA ASP A 63 8.82 -9.91 15.62
C ASP A 63 7.38 -9.78 15.10
N LEU A 64 6.57 -10.83 15.35
CA LEU A 64 5.20 -10.88 14.87
C LEU A 64 4.24 -9.96 15.65
N ASP A 65 4.67 -9.42 16.76
CA ASP A 65 3.93 -8.40 17.51
C ASP A 65 4.13 -6.99 16.93
N ARG A 66 5.11 -6.82 16.04
CA ARG A 66 5.50 -5.54 15.41
C ARG A 66 5.59 -5.66 13.90
N VAL A 67 4.46 -5.97 13.26
CA VAL A 67 4.36 -6.12 11.81
C VAL A 67 3.76 -4.87 11.18
N PHE A 68 4.46 -4.33 10.18
CA PHE A 68 4.06 -3.16 9.41
C PHE A 68 4.04 -3.50 7.91
N VAL A 69 3.19 -2.81 7.16
CA VAL A 69 3.10 -3.00 5.71
C VAL A 69 3.32 -1.66 5.03
N ALA A 70 4.17 -1.63 4.01
CA ALA A 70 4.38 -0.42 3.21
C ALA A 70 4.36 -0.73 1.72
N GLY A 71 3.93 0.24 0.94
CA GLY A 71 3.89 0.14 -0.51
C GLY A 71 3.88 1.49 -1.21
N ASP A 72 4.37 1.48 -2.45
CA ASP A 72 4.45 2.64 -3.32
C ASP A 72 3.51 2.50 -4.52
N SER A 73 2.87 3.58 -4.98
CA SER A 73 2.01 3.60 -6.17
C SER A 73 0.91 2.51 -6.11
N ALA A 74 0.85 1.60 -7.06
CA ALA A 74 -0.04 0.43 -7.00
C ALA A 74 0.27 -0.48 -5.80
N GLY A 75 1.50 -0.54 -5.32
CA GLY A 75 1.86 -1.22 -4.07
C GLY A 75 1.29 -0.51 -2.84
N GLY A 76 1.20 0.82 -2.84
CA GLY A 76 0.51 1.59 -1.81
C GLY A 76 -0.98 1.28 -1.75
N GLN A 77 -1.61 1.16 -2.92
CA GLN A 77 -2.99 0.71 -3.03
C GLN A 77 -3.14 -0.72 -2.47
N LEU A 78 -2.29 -1.66 -2.88
CA LEU A 78 -2.35 -3.03 -2.35
C LEU A 78 -2.10 -3.08 -0.84
N ALA A 79 -1.16 -2.30 -0.30
CA ALA A 79 -0.90 -2.21 1.13
C ALA A 79 -2.15 -1.76 1.90
N PHE A 80 -2.83 -0.70 1.42
CA PHE A 80 -4.06 -0.19 2.02
C PHE A 80 -5.21 -1.22 1.97
N TYR A 81 -5.47 -1.78 0.78
CA TYR A 81 -6.59 -2.70 0.58
C TYR A 81 -6.38 -4.03 1.30
N THR A 82 -5.18 -4.59 1.27
CA THR A 82 -4.92 -5.87 1.93
C THR A 82 -4.85 -5.77 3.45
N ALA A 83 -4.39 -4.63 3.99
CA ALA A 83 -4.50 -4.36 5.42
C ALA A 83 -5.97 -4.31 5.86
N ALA A 84 -6.85 -3.68 5.08
CA ALA A 84 -8.28 -3.66 5.32
C ALA A 84 -8.92 -5.06 5.19
N VAL A 85 -8.58 -5.80 4.13
CA VAL A 85 -9.05 -7.19 3.95
C VAL A 85 -8.64 -8.06 5.13
N ASN A 86 -7.45 -7.88 5.66
CA ASN A 86 -6.93 -8.65 6.81
C ASN A 86 -7.78 -8.47 8.09
N THR A 87 -8.45 -7.34 8.26
CA THR A 87 -9.28 -7.04 9.43
C THR A 87 -10.77 -7.33 9.25
N SER A 88 -11.22 -7.71 8.05
CA SER A 88 -12.65 -7.82 7.71
C SER A 88 -13.01 -9.21 7.18
N ASP A 89 -13.87 -9.91 7.88
CA ASP A 89 -14.37 -11.23 7.43
C ASP A 89 -15.23 -11.11 6.16
N GLU A 90 -15.96 -10.00 6.00
CA GLU A 90 -16.72 -9.72 4.77
C GLU A 90 -15.79 -9.57 3.57
N LEU A 91 -14.73 -8.78 3.69
CA LEU A 91 -13.77 -8.59 2.61
C LEU A 91 -12.93 -9.85 2.37
N LYS A 92 -12.53 -10.59 3.41
CA LYS A 92 -11.88 -11.91 3.25
C LYS A 92 -12.75 -12.86 2.44
N SER A 93 -14.05 -12.90 2.73
CA SER A 93 -15.02 -13.71 2.00
C SER A 93 -15.17 -13.27 0.54
N LEU A 94 -15.25 -11.94 0.30
CA LEU A 94 -15.35 -11.37 -1.05
C LEU A 94 -14.15 -11.77 -1.93
N TYR A 95 -12.93 -11.65 -1.38
CA TYR A 95 -11.70 -11.97 -2.11
C TYR A 95 -11.35 -13.46 -2.07
N GLY A 96 -12.11 -14.28 -1.37
CA GLY A 96 -11.86 -15.72 -1.25
C GLY A 96 -10.55 -16.05 -0.54
N VAL A 97 -10.13 -15.22 0.41
CA VAL A 97 -8.89 -15.37 1.17
C VAL A 97 -9.15 -15.78 2.61
N SER A 98 -8.23 -16.56 3.18
CA SER A 98 -8.30 -16.98 4.57
C SER A 98 -7.66 -15.96 5.50
N ASP A 99 -7.97 -16.07 6.79
CA ASP A 99 -7.26 -15.35 7.83
C ASP A 99 -5.74 -15.58 7.76
N THR A 100 -4.97 -14.55 8.07
CA THR A 100 -3.50 -14.59 7.96
C THR A 100 -2.80 -14.87 9.28
N GLY A 101 -3.50 -14.65 10.39
CA GLY A 101 -2.92 -14.71 11.73
C GLY A 101 -2.01 -13.52 12.07
N LEU A 102 -1.86 -12.53 11.18
CA LEU A 102 -1.06 -11.33 11.43
C LEU A 102 -1.90 -10.17 11.96
N ASN A 103 -1.36 -9.47 12.96
CA ASN A 103 -1.85 -8.18 13.41
C ASN A 103 -0.95 -7.07 12.86
N ILE A 104 -1.40 -6.41 11.78
CA ILE A 104 -0.68 -5.28 11.16
C ILE A 104 -0.89 -4.05 12.03
N LYS A 105 0.20 -3.49 12.56
CA LYS A 105 0.17 -2.37 13.52
C LYS A 105 0.00 -1.01 12.86
N ALA A 106 0.64 -0.80 11.71
CA ALA A 106 0.49 0.41 10.92
C ALA A 106 0.86 0.14 9.45
N ILE A 107 0.43 1.05 8.56
CA ILE A 107 0.69 0.98 7.13
C ILE A 107 1.37 2.23 6.60
N GLY A 108 2.33 2.07 5.67
CA GLY A 108 3.01 3.15 4.97
C GLY A 108 2.58 3.24 3.51
N LEU A 109 1.97 4.35 3.14
CA LEU A 109 1.31 4.57 1.86
C LEU A 109 2.04 5.66 1.08
N ILE A 110 2.84 5.26 0.09
CA ILE A 110 3.72 6.17 -0.63
C ILE A 110 3.15 6.41 -2.03
N SER A 111 2.62 7.61 -2.30
CA SER A 111 2.12 7.99 -3.63
C SER A 111 1.10 6.98 -4.19
N GLY A 112 0.15 6.51 -3.38
CA GLY A 112 -0.68 5.36 -3.71
C GLY A 112 -1.78 5.64 -4.74
N MET A 113 -2.17 4.62 -5.49
CA MET A 113 -3.26 4.64 -6.47
C MET A 113 -4.58 4.23 -5.78
N PHE A 114 -5.09 5.04 -4.86
CA PHE A 114 -6.15 4.62 -3.94
C PHE A 114 -7.54 4.54 -4.58
N ASP A 115 -7.93 5.50 -5.42
CA ASP A 115 -9.20 5.47 -6.13
C ASP A 115 -9.00 4.96 -7.57
N MET A 116 -9.03 3.65 -7.73
CA MET A 116 -8.92 3.05 -9.07
C MET A 116 -10.19 3.22 -9.90
N LYS A 117 -11.35 3.40 -9.28
CA LYS A 117 -12.61 3.50 -9.99
C LYS A 117 -12.72 4.80 -10.80
N ASN A 118 -12.28 5.90 -10.23
CA ASN A 118 -12.34 7.22 -10.84
C ASN A 118 -10.97 7.70 -11.36
N GLY A 119 -9.87 7.19 -10.78
CA GLY A 119 -8.51 7.60 -11.11
C GLY A 119 -7.90 6.95 -12.35
N VAL A 120 -8.53 5.91 -12.92
CA VAL A 120 -8.03 5.22 -14.11
C VAL A 120 -9.08 5.18 -15.24
N ASN A 121 -8.62 5.10 -16.47
CA ASN A 121 -9.51 5.04 -17.62
C ASN A 121 -10.14 3.64 -17.82
N SER A 122 -11.17 3.56 -18.67
CA SER A 122 -11.91 2.31 -18.94
C SER A 122 -11.05 1.19 -19.52
N ALA A 123 -9.98 1.53 -20.27
CA ALA A 123 -9.08 0.54 -20.83
C ALA A 123 -8.27 -0.15 -19.71
N LEU A 124 -7.78 0.62 -18.74
CA LEU A 124 -7.10 0.06 -17.55
C LEU A 124 -8.05 -0.73 -16.66
N LEU A 125 -9.28 -0.24 -16.45
CA LEU A 125 -10.30 -1.01 -15.71
C LEU A 125 -10.59 -2.35 -16.38
N SER A 126 -10.64 -2.39 -17.72
CA SER A 126 -10.79 -3.64 -18.47
C SER A 126 -9.58 -4.56 -18.33
N CYS A 127 -8.37 -4.03 -18.22
CA CYS A 127 -7.18 -4.83 -17.90
C CYS A 127 -7.21 -5.41 -16.49
N TYR A 128 -7.72 -4.64 -15.52
CA TYR A 128 -7.75 -5.06 -14.11
C TYR A 128 -8.89 -6.05 -13.82
N LEU A 129 -10.09 -5.84 -14.37
CA LEU A 129 -11.29 -6.60 -14.01
C LEU A 129 -11.95 -7.33 -15.19
N GLY A 130 -11.38 -7.24 -16.41
CA GLY A 130 -11.98 -7.77 -17.63
C GLY A 130 -12.94 -6.80 -18.32
N TYR A 131 -13.40 -7.14 -19.52
CA TYR A 131 -14.25 -6.25 -20.34
C TYR A 131 -15.56 -5.86 -19.66
N ASP A 132 -16.13 -6.75 -18.86
CA ASP A 132 -17.38 -6.54 -18.14
C ASP A 132 -17.14 -6.02 -16.72
N TYR A 133 -16.12 -5.20 -16.54
CA TYR A 133 -15.64 -4.74 -15.23
C TYR A 133 -16.72 -4.10 -14.36
N LYS A 134 -17.73 -3.44 -14.97
CA LYS A 134 -18.82 -2.80 -14.23
C LYS A 134 -19.72 -3.78 -13.48
N ASN A 135 -19.81 -5.01 -13.95
CA ASN A 135 -20.54 -6.10 -13.32
C ASN A 135 -19.66 -6.98 -12.41
N SER A 136 -18.36 -6.66 -12.33
CA SER A 136 -17.46 -7.35 -11.41
C SER A 136 -17.85 -7.09 -9.95
N PRO A 137 -17.90 -8.12 -9.08
CA PRO A 137 -18.19 -7.93 -7.66
C PRO A 137 -17.12 -7.07 -6.96
N TYR A 138 -15.95 -6.91 -7.55
CA TYR A 138 -14.84 -6.10 -7.02
C TYR A 138 -14.92 -4.63 -7.45
N TYR A 139 -15.71 -4.28 -8.47
CA TYR A 139 -15.77 -2.94 -9.02
C TYR A 139 -16.19 -1.87 -8.00
N PRO A 140 -17.17 -2.08 -7.11
CA PRO A 140 -17.48 -1.13 -6.04
C PRO A 140 -16.27 -0.87 -5.13
N TYR A 141 -15.51 -1.91 -4.83
CA TYR A 141 -14.37 -1.89 -3.90
C TYR A 141 -13.07 -1.34 -4.51
N LEU A 142 -13.11 -0.78 -5.70
CA LEU A 142 -12.00 0.01 -6.26
C LEU A 142 -11.96 1.44 -5.71
N GLN A 143 -12.85 1.78 -4.78
CA GLN A 143 -12.89 3.05 -4.05
C GLN A 143 -12.50 2.82 -2.58
N PRO A 144 -11.66 3.67 -1.98
CA PRO A 144 -11.22 3.51 -0.59
C PRO A 144 -12.39 3.59 0.40
N GLU A 145 -13.42 4.40 0.13
CA GLU A 145 -14.58 4.59 0.99
C GLU A 145 -15.30 3.26 1.29
N GLU A 146 -15.56 2.45 0.26
CA GLU A 146 -16.23 1.15 0.41
C GLU A 146 -15.40 0.16 1.24
N ILE A 147 -14.07 0.28 1.20
CA ILE A 147 -13.15 -0.55 1.96
C ILE A 147 -13.10 -0.11 3.43
N ILE A 148 -13.03 1.21 3.68
CA ILE A 148 -12.96 1.79 5.03
C ILE A 148 -14.22 1.45 5.83
N ASP A 149 -15.39 1.53 5.22
CA ASP A 149 -16.66 1.30 5.89
C ASP A 149 -16.87 -0.16 6.32
N LYS A 150 -16.08 -1.08 5.75
CA LYS A 150 -16.19 -2.52 5.99
C LYS A 150 -15.02 -3.11 6.80
N SER A 151 -14.09 -2.28 7.24
CA SER A 151 -12.86 -2.76 7.86
C SER A 151 -12.40 -1.89 9.02
N ASP A 152 -11.54 -2.47 9.85
CA ASP A 152 -10.78 -1.72 10.86
C ASP A 152 -9.36 -1.49 10.34
N ILE A 153 -9.18 -0.41 9.58
CA ILE A 153 -7.90 -0.09 8.94
C ILE A 153 -6.88 0.28 10.02
N PRO A 154 -5.67 -0.32 9.98
CA PRO A 154 -4.58 0.10 10.86
C PRO A 154 -4.20 1.57 10.64
N PRO A 155 -3.60 2.25 11.65
CA PRO A 155 -3.04 3.58 11.51
C PRO A 155 -2.19 3.73 10.25
N ALA A 156 -2.39 4.82 9.49
CA ALA A 156 -1.80 4.99 8.17
C ALA A 156 -0.85 6.20 8.10
N TYR A 157 0.40 5.99 7.68
CA TYR A 157 1.29 7.05 7.25
C TYR A 157 1.14 7.24 5.73
N ILE A 158 0.74 8.42 5.30
CA ILE A 158 0.51 8.76 3.89
C ILE A 158 1.53 9.81 3.47
N VAL A 159 2.25 9.57 2.39
CA VAL A 159 3.18 10.55 1.83
C VAL A 159 3.02 10.70 0.32
N THR A 160 3.05 11.94 -0.13
CA THR A 160 3.02 12.32 -1.54
C THR A 160 3.85 13.58 -1.78
N SER A 161 3.76 14.17 -2.94
CA SER A 161 4.36 15.46 -3.25
C SER A 161 3.53 16.22 -4.30
N VAL A 162 3.60 17.54 -4.29
CA VAL A 162 2.82 18.42 -5.19
C VAL A 162 3.05 18.20 -6.70
N LYS A 163 4.09 17.48 -7.10
CA LYS A 163 4.33 17.10 -8.51
C LYS A 163 4.03 15.63 -8.81
N ASP A 164 3.51 14.91 -7.85
CA ASP A 164 3.05 13.55 -8.08
C ASP A 164 1.77 13.56 -8.91
N PHE A 165 1.71 12.76 -9.96
CA PHE A 165 0.48 12.63 -10.76
C PHE A 165 -0.66 11.93 -10.01
N LEU A 166 -0.37 11.25 -8.89
CA LEU A 166 -1.34 10.69 -7.94
C LEU A 166 -1.53 11.55 -6.69
N HIS A 167 -1.05 12.79 -6.68
CA HIS A 167 -1.17 13.71 -5.55
C HIS A 167 -2.61 13.80 -5.03
N SER A 168 -3.57 14.06 -5.92
CA SER A 168 -4.98 14.17 -5.55
C SER A 168 -5.55 12.90 -4.90
N ALA A 169 -5.08 11.72 -5.30
CA ALA A 169 -5.54 10.48 -4.68
C ALA A 169 -5.09 10.35 -3.22
N SER A 170 -3.91 10.87 -2.89
CA SER A 170 -3.42 10.93 -1.51
C SER A 170 -4.15 11.99 -0.69
N ASP A 171 -4.40 13.18 -1.26
CA ASP A 171 -5.20 14.25 -0.64
C ASP A 171 -6.63 13.78 -0.32
N ASP A 172 -7.25 13.08 -1.26
CA ASP A 172 -8.62 12.60 -1.09
C ASP A 172 -8.70 11.47 -0.05
N LEU A 173 -7.67 10.61 0.04
CA LEU A 173 -7.57 9.60 1.09
C LEU A 173 -7.38 10.25 2.47
N ASP A 174 -6.53 11.26 2.61
CA ASP A 174 -6.32 12.02 3.85
C ASP A 174 -7.64 12.61 4.37
N LYS A 175 -8.39 13.31 3.50
CA LYS A 175 -9.70 13.87 3.82
C LYS A 175 -10.68 12.79 4.26
N LEU A 176 -10.75 11.69 3.51
CA LEU A 176 -11.64 10.58 3.78
C LEU A 176 -11.33 9.91 5.13
N LEU A 177 -10.07 9.64 5.44
CA LEU A 177 -9.67 9.08 6.73
C LEU A 177 -9.98 10.05 7.89
N THR A 178 -9.78 11.37 7.68
CA THR A 178 -10.19 12.41 8.63
C THR A 178 -11.71 12.39 8.88
N GLU A 179 -12.52 12.38 7.83
CA GLU A 179 -13.97 12.32 7.91
C GLU A 179 -14.48 11.05 8.61
N LYS A 180 -13.81 9.93 8.39
CA LYS A 180 -14.14 8.64 9.01
C LYS A 180 -13.52 8.47 10.40
N GLY A 181 -12.76 9.44 10.90
CA GLY A 181 -12.10 9.38 12.21
C GLY A 181 -11.05 8.28 12.33
N LYS A 182 -10.42 7.90 11.22
CA LYS A 182 -9.35 6.90 11.21
C LYS A 182 -8.00 7.56 11.50
N GLU A 183 -7.18 6.90 12.32
CA GLU A 183 -5.87 7.41 12.70
C GLU A 183 -4.90 7.40 11.53
N HIS A 184 -4.31 8.56 11.22
CA HIS A 184 -3.35 8.68 10.15
C HIS A 184 -2.46 9.92 10.30
N MET A 185 -1.35 9.92 9.59
CA MET A 185 -0.46 11.07 9.39
C MET A 185 -0.31 11.31 7.89
N TYR A 186 -0.41 12.55 7.45
CA TYR A 186 -0.27 12.94 6.06
C TYR A 186 0.90 13.91 5.87
N HIS A 187 1.81 13.56 4.95
CA HIS A 187 2.94 14.39 4.58
C HIS A 187 2.91 14.70 3.08
N ASP A 188 2.69 15.96 2.74
CA ASP A 188 2.76 16.45 1.37
C ASP A 188 4.05 17.28 1.17
N TRP A 189 4.99 16.70 0.44
CA TRP A 189 6.25 17.38 0.11
C TRP A 189 6.03 18.58 -0.79
N GLN A 190 6.25 19.76 -0.24
CA GLN A 190 6.19 21.01 -0.98
C GLN A 190 7.49 21.23 -1.77
N LEU A 191 7.37 21.81 -2.97
CA LEU A 191 8.52 22.09 -3.81
C LEU A 191 9.26 23.33 -3.33
N THR A 192 10.58 23.23 -3.31
CA THR A 192 11.45 24.39 -3.28
C THR A 192 12.04 24.66 -4.68
N VAL A 193 12.58 25.87 -4.89
CA VAL A 193 13.12 26.32 -6.21
C VAL A 193 14.16 25.33 -6.78
N ASN A 194 14.85 24.59 -5.93
CA ASN A 194 15.94 23.68 -6.31
C ASN A 194 15.63 22.20 -6.05
N ARG A 195 14.43 21.82 -5.62
CA ARG A 195 14.06 20.46 -5.27
C ARG A 195 12.70 20.13 -5.84
N SER A 196 12.63 19.08 -6.64
CA SER A 196 11.37 18.59 -7.15
C SER A 196 11.19 17.14 -6.74
N SER A 197 10.27 16.92 -5.82
CA SER A 197 9.77 15.58 -5.52
C SER A 197 8.64 15.27 -6.48
N GLY A 198 8.72 14.13 -7.15
CA GLY A 198 7.67 13.62 -8.03
C GLY A 198 7.10 12.31 -7.46
N HIS A 199 6.55 11.52 -8.35
CA HIS A 199 5.97 10.23 -8.00
C HIS A 199 6.98 9.31 -7.34
N ILE A 200 6.63 8.75 -6.17
CA ILE A 200 7.45 7.79 -5.38
C ILE A 200 8.90 8.21 -5.12
N THR A 201 9.19 9.51 -4.96
CA THR A 201 10.56 10.01 -4.83
C THR A 201 11.35 9.29 -3.74
N SER A 202 10.76 9.05 -2.56
CA SER A 202 11.44 8.38 -1.43
C SER A 202 11.84 6.94 -1.73
N VAL A 203 11.13 6.27 -2.65
CA VAL A 203 11.42 4.89 -3.08
C VAL A 203 12.39 4.88 -4.26
N ALA A 204 12.15 5.74 -5.26
CA ALA A 204 12.97 5.79 -6.47
C ALA A 204 14.38 6.36 -6.23
N TYR A 205 14.52 7.28 -5.28
CA TYR A 205 15.77 7.97 -4.94
C TYR A 205 16.03 7.95 -3.43
N PRO A 206 16.19 6.76 -2.81
CA PRO A 206 16.19 6.60 -1.35
C PRO A 206 17.43 7.20 -0.65
N ASP A 207 18.38 7.71 -1.41
CA ASP A 207 19.60 8.35 -0.91
C ASP A 207 19.51 9.89 -0.84
N LEU A 208 18.39 10.47 -1.30
CA LEU A 208 18.14 11.89 -1.12
C LEU A 208 17.85 12.23 0.35
N PRO A 209 18.24 13.42 0.83
CA PRO A 209 17.94 13.84 2.20
C PRO A 209 16.44 13.77 2.53
N GLU A 210 15.58 14.22 1.61
CA GLU A 210 14.13 14.20 1.75
C GLU A 210 13.57 12.76 1.82
N SER A 211 14.18 11.85 1.08
CA SER A 211 13.81 10.43 1.12
C SER A 211 14.21 9.80 2.45
N ALA A 212 15.38 10.15 2.97
CA ALA A 212 15.82 9.71 4.29
C ALA A 212 14.89 10.23 5.39
N GLU A 213 14.49 11.51 5.33
CA GLU A 213 13.53 12.12 6.24
C GLU A 213 12.16 11.43 6.18
N THR A 214 11.64 11.20 4.97
CA THR A 214 10.38 10.44 4.76
C THR A 214 10.44 9.04 5.38
N ILE A 215 11.55 8.33 5.20
CA ILE A 215 11.74 6.99 5.77
C ILE A 215 11.76 7.08 7.30
N ASP A 216 12.52 8.03 7.86
CA ASP A 216 12.65 8.18 9.30
C ASP A 216 11.31 8.57 9.95
N GLU A 217 10.53 9.46 9.31
CA GLU A 217 9.20 9.86 9.78
C GLU A 217 8.21 8.69 9.72
N MET A 218 8.17 7.93 8.63
CA MET A 218 7.32 6.73 8.51
C MET A 218 7.67 5.70 9.59
N LEU A 219 8.95 5.46 9.83
CA LEU A 219 9.38 4.50 10.85
C LEU A 219 9.09 5.00 12.27
N ALA A 220 9.21 6.30 12.53
CA ALA A 220 8.80 6.90 13.82
C ALA A 220 7.29 6.74 14.04
N PHE A 221 6.49 6.92 12.98
CA PHE A 221 5.06 6.64 13.03
C PHE A 221 4.77 5.17 13.35
N PHE A 222 5.49 4.23 12.72
CA PHE A 222 5.35 2.79 13.00
C PHE A 222 5.69 2.44 14.46
N GLU A 223 6.78 3.00 14.99
CA GLU A 223 7.18 2.79 16.39
C GLU A 223 6.15 3.30 17.39
N ALA A 224 5.47 4.40 17.07
CA ALA A 224 4.42 4.96 17.93
C ALA A 224 3.17 4.07 18.00
N HIS A 225 3.00 3.14 17.06
CA HIS A 225 1.84 2.23 16.96
C HIS A 225 2.21 0.75 17.17
N SER A 226 3.43 0.47 17.64
CA SER A 226 3.93 -0.89 17.88
C SER A 226 3.48 -1.48 19.22
#